data_8798b83768ec003722576634fc4afd0f
#
_entry.id   8798b83768ec003722576634fc4afd0f
#
_cell.length_a   1.000
_cell.length_b   1.000
_cell.length_c   1.000
_cell.angle_alpha   90.00
_cell.angle_beta   90.00
_cell.angle_gamma   90.00
#
_symmetry.space_group_name_H-M   'P 1'
#
loop_
_entity.id
_entity.type
_entity.pdbx_description
1 polymer ?
#
loop_
_entity_poly.entity_id
_entity_poly.type
_entity_poly.pdbx_seq_one_letter_code
_entity_poly.pdbx_strand_id
1 'polypeptide(L)'
;MDGRRPRSIGAIDVPVRRLHVELTSHCNFACEFCPDGKMRRPRGTMPLPMVERILCEAGGEGVARQVHFHIMGEPLLHPDLPEAVRIARRHGLEAWVTTNGSMLTPALLTELRDAGLFHLTVSLQTPDAATFALRGSRHLAFEEYRDRLIQTARASLDSPGTLRMSVCFLTNPLRRFHAPNPPMMRVAESGKVLRAHMASWVDWIFRGTRHEADLPQLLARTRRAGILKESHIPLTANLDFQVRILGNWADHFEGPVSPARFGYCPGLRENFGVLWNGDYVVCCTDYDGRTVLANAADVSLRDYLSLPTVQEIARGFRGYRVVHPHCRQCLGDRHPAGALCRQVGSIIYFKLYRRLVGARGAGREAV
;
A
#
# COMPACT_ATOMS: atom_id res chain seq x y z
N MET A 1 -10.04 -5.32 23.12
CA MET A 1 -10.09 -3.85 22.86
C MET A 1 -9.56 -3.17 24.11
N ASP A 2 -8.35 -2.63 24.03
CA ASP A 2 -7.72 -1.94 25.17
C ASP A 2 -8.41 -0.59 25.37
N GLY A 3 -9.07 -0.41 26.52
CA GLY A 3 -9.92 0.74 26.88
C GLY A 3 -9.16 2.06 27.14
N ARG A 4 -7.99 2.24 26.57
CA ARG A 4 -7.23 3.49 26.69
C ARG A 4 -7.88 4.56 25.80
N ARG A 5 -8.21 5.69 26.40
CA ARG A 5 -8.67 6.89 25.66
C ARG A 5 -7.64 7.22 24.57
N PRO A 6 -8.07 7.58 23.37
CA PRO A 6 -7.15 8.00 22.32
C PRO A 6 -6.31 9.19 22.83
N ARG A 7 -5.00 9.02 22.81
CA ARG A 7 -4.08 10.11 23.06
C ARG A 7 -4.03 10.98 21.81
N SER A 8 -3.76 12.25 21.92
CA SER A 8 -3.56 13.14 20.76
C SER A 8 -2.27 13.93 20.92
N ILE A 9 -1.64 14.19 19.78
CA ILE A 9 -0.57 15.17 19.63
C ILE A 9 -1.21 16.34 18.87
N GLY A 10 -1.70 17.33 19.61
CA GLY A 10 -2.47 18.43 19.04
C GLY A 10 -3.71 17.95 18.27
N ALA A 11 -3.71 18.19 16.94
CA ALA A 11 -4.78 17.79 16.04
C ALA A 11 -4.65 16.34 15.50
N ILE A 12 -3.66 15.57 15.91
CA ILE A 12 -3.39 14.22 15.41
C ILE A 12 -3.72 13.19 16.48
N ASP A 13 -4.66 12.31 16.20
CA ASP A 13 -5.01 11.20 17.09
C ASP A 13 -3.94 10.10 16.98
N VAL A 14 -3.37 9.68 18.11
CA VAL A 14 -2.40 8.58 18.19
C VAL A 14 -2.94 7.43 19.04
N PRO A 15 -2.58 6.21 18.73
CA PRO A 15 -1.72 5.81 17.62
C PRO A 15 -2.39 6.03 16.25
N VAL A 16 -1.63 6.58 15.29
CA VAL A 16 -2.06 6.51 13.88
C VAL A 16 -2.12 5.04 13.46
N ARG A 17 -2.98 4.75 12.50
CA ARG A 17 -3.13 3.36 12.05
C ARG A 17 -1.86 2.82 11.40
N ARG A 18 -1.22 3.60 10.52
CA ARG A 18 -0.09 3.16 9.68
C ARG A 18 1.03 4.18 9.68
N LEU A 19 2.23 3.72 10.00
CA LEU A 19 3.47 4.41 9.70
C LEU A 19 4.10 3.73 8.48
N HIS A 20 4.33 4.47 7.41
CA HIS A 20 5.07 3.97 6.26
C HIS A 20 6.55 4.27 6.44
N VAL A 21 7.40 3.25 6.33
CA VAL A 21 8.86 3.39 6.38
C VAL A 21 9.44 2.83 5.09
N GLU A 22 10.03 3.70 4.29
CA GLU A 22 10.68 3.32 3.06
C GLU A 22 12.08 2.78 3.36
N LEU A 23 12.20 1.45 3.42
CA LEU A 23 13.52 0.83 3.67
C LEU A 23 14.50 1.07 2.54
N THR A 24 14.01 1.10 1.30
CA THR A 24 14.80 1.42 0.12
C THR A 24 13.93 2.01 -0.97
N SER A 25 14.47 2.95 -1.75
CA SER A 25 13.83 3.48 -2.95
C SER A 25 14.29 2.80 -4.23
N HIS A 26 15.21 1.81 -4.14
CA HIS A 26 15.61 0.98 -5.27
C HIS A 26 14.52 -0.04 -5.59
N CYS A 27 14.24 -0.26 -6.87
CA CYS A 27 13.32 -1.28 -7.35
C CYS A 27 13.96 -2.02 -8.53
N ASN A 28 13.75 -3.32 -8.60
CA ASN A 28 14.22 -4.17 -9.71
C ASN A 28 13.17 -4.31 -10.84
N PHE A 29 12.03 -3.64 -10.71
CA PHE A 29 11.03 -3.45 -11.76
C PHE A 29 10.93 -1.97 -12.15
N ALA A 30 10.52 -1.71 -13.39
CA ALA A 30 10.25 -0.38 -13.94
C ALA A 30 8.81 -0.28 -14.46
N CYS A 31 7.84 -0.51 -13.55
CA CYS A 31 6.43 -0.61 -13.92
C CYS A 31 5.91 0.70 -14.53
N GLU A 32 5.26 0.64 -15.71
CA GLU A 32 4.71 1.80 -16.42
C GLU A 32 3.67 2.59 -15.61
N PHE A 33 3.00 1.93 -14.66
CA PHE A 33 1.99 2.53 -13.79
C PHE A 33 2.55 3.06 -12.46
N CYS A 34 3.84 2.91 -12.20
CA CYS A 34 4.50 3.39 -11.00
C CYS A 34 5.14 4.75 -11.25
N PRO A 35 5.10 5.68 -10.29
CA PRO A 35 5.82 6.94 -10.42
C PRO A 35 7.34 6.79 -10.27
N ASP A 36 7.87 5.58 -10.21
CA ASP A 36 9.30 5.30 -10.04
C ASP A 36 10.18 6.01 -11.07
N GLY A 37 9.79 5.97 -12.34
CA GLY A 37 10.49 6.68 -13.42
C GLY A 37 10.37 8.21 -13.38
N LYS A 38 9.51 8.76 -12.51
CA LYS A 38 9.23 10.20 -12.35
C LYS A 38 9.83 10.77 -11.06
N MET A 39 10.36 9.91 -10.19
CA MET A 39 10.96 10.30 -8.92
C MET A 39 12.23 11.11 -9.17
N ARG A 40 12.31 12.29 -8.56
CA ARG A 40 13.43 13.25 -8.74
C ARG A 40 14.41 13.22 -7.57
N ARG A 41 13.97 12.77 -6.39
CA ARG A 41 14.85 12.64 -5.24
C ARG A 41 15.88 11.53 -5.43
N PRO A 42 17.06 11.61 -4.76
CA PRO A 42 18.05 10.53 -4.80
C PRO A 42 17.47 9.19 -4.39
N ARG A 43 18.05 8.12 -4.92
CA ARG A 43 17.75 6.75 -4.49
C ARG A 43 18.73 6.32 -3.42
N GLY A 44 18.27 5.46 -2.53
CA GLY A 44 19.09 4.92 -1.48
C GLY A 44 18.39 3.88 -0.63
N THR A 45 19.06 3.47 0.43
CA THR A 45 18.63 2.44 1.38
C THR A 45 18.79 2.98 2.80
N MET A 46 17.78 2.83 3.63
CA MET A 46 17.77 3.30 5.02
C MET A 46 18.72 2.43 5.86
N PRO A 47 19.70 3.00 6.55
CA PRO A 47 20.55 2.22 7.45
C PRO A 47 19.74 1.61 8.60
N LEU A 48 20.06 0.35 8.97
CA LEU A 48 19.33 -0.35 10.04
C LEU A 48 19.25 0.41 11.37
N PRO A 49 20.31 1.14 11.82
CA PRO A 49 20.20 1.96 13.04
C PRO A 49 19.10 3.05 12.94
N MET A 50 18.87 3.63 11.77
CA MET A 50 17.79 4.60 11.57
C MET A 50 16.41 3.90 11.60
N VAL A 51 16.30 2.71 10.99
CA VAL A 51 15.08 1.88 11.09
C VAL A 51 14.77 1.59 12.56
N GLU A 52 15.76 1.14 13.34
CA GLU A 52 15.58 0.82 14.76
C GLU A 52 15.13 2.03 15.57
N ARG A 53 15.77 3.20 15.37
CA ARG A 53 15.36 4.44 16.04
C ARG A 53 13.90 4.79 15.74
N ILE A 54 13.50 4.80 14.45
CA ILE A 54 12.13 5.13 14.04
C ILE A 54 11.12 4.17 14.66
N LEU A 55 11.40 2.86 14.63
CA LEU A 55 10.49 1.84 15.15
C LEU A 55 10.41 1.85 16.68
N CYS A 56 11.54 2.11 17.36
CA CYS A 56 11.58 2.30 18.81
C CYS A 56 10.68 3.49 19.24
N GLU A 57 10.80 4.63 18.58
CA GLU A 57 9.97 5.81 18.86
C GLU A 57 8.49 5.51 18.53
N ALA A 58 8.20 4.88 17.37
CA ALA A 58 6.84 4.60 16.95
C ALA A 58 6.09 3.67 17.93
N GLY A 59 6.74 2.60 18.38
CA GLY A 59 6.16 1.64 19.31
C GLY A 59 6.21 2.12 20.77
N GLY A 60 7.38 2.60 21.22
CA GLY A 60 7.60 3.01 22.60
C GLY A 60 6.72 4.17 23.04
N GLU A 61 6.51 5.15 22.16
CA GLU A 61 5.63 6.30 22.42
C GLU A 61 4.17 6.05 22.00
N GLY A 62 3.88 4.90 21.40
CA GLY A 62 2.54 4.57 20.90
C GLY A 62 2.06 5.50 19.79
N VAL A 63 2.97 5.91 18.90
CA VAL A 63 2.66 6.80 17.78
C VAL A 63 1.94 6.07 16.66
N ALA A 64 2.28 4.80 16.42
CA ALA A 64 1.66 3.97 15.39
C ALA A 64 1.30 2.58 15.93
N ARG A 65 0.41 1.86 15.23
CA ARG A 65 0.10 0.44 15.49
C ARG A 65 0.77 -0.47 14.48
N GLN A 66 0.80 -0.03 13.24
CA GLN A 66 1.31 -0.79 12.10
C GLN A 66 2.48 -0.04 11.48
N VAL A 67 3.51 -0.78 11.11
CA VAL A 67 4.56 -0.27 10.23
C VAL A 67 4.44 -0.97 8.87
N HIS A 68 4.38 -0.17 7.82
CA HIS A 68 4.31 -0.62 6.44
C HIS A 68 5.66 -0.34 5.76
N PHE A 69 6.41 -1.39 5.46
CA PHE A 69 7.72 -1.26 4.81
C PHE A 69 7.55 -1.06 3.31
N HIS A 70 7.00 0.08 2.94
CA HIS A 70 6.96 0.58 1.56
C HIS A 70 6.55 2.06 1.51
N ILE A 71 7.09 2.79 0.56
CA ILE A 71 6.57 3.99 -0.09
C ILE A 71 6.90 3.84 -1.56
N MET A 72 8.18 3.87 -1.91
CA MET A 72 8.73 3.51 -3.21
C MET A 72 9.66 2.30 -3.06
N GLY A 73 10.20 1.82 -4.17
CA GLY A 73 11.18 0.74 -4.19
C GLY A 73 10.58 -0.66 -3.97
N GLU A 74 11.47 -1.62 -3.78
CA GLU A 74 11.15 -3.02 -3.48
C GLU A 74 11.79 -3.40 -2.15
N PRO A 75 11.00 -3.62 -1.08
CA PRO A 75 11.55 -3.88 0.25
C PRO A 75 12.40 -5.15 0.34
N LEU A 76 12.19 -6.15 -0.53
CA LEU A 76 13.01 -7.37 -0.56
C LEU A 76 14.45 -7.11 -1.07
N LEU A 77 14.75 -5.93 -1.60
CA LEU A 77 16.10 -5.51 -1.92
C LEU A 77 16.88 -4.99 -0.69
N HIS A 78 16.20 -4.74 0.43
CA HIS A 78 16.87 -4.33 1.65
C HIS A 78 17.49 -5.56 2.33
N PRO A 79 18.81 -5.60 2.55
CA PRO A 79 19.48 -6.79 3.09
C PRO A 79 18.99 -7.18 4.49
N ASP A 80 18.64 -6.19 5.30
CA ASP A 80 18.23 -6.38 6.68
C ASP A 80 16.71 -6.36 6.88
N LEU A 81 15.91 -6.63 5.83
CA LEU A 81 14.43 -6.64 5.97
C LEU A 81 13.94 -7.59 7.08
N PRO A 82 14.44 -8.84 7.22
CA PRO A 82 14.03 -9.71 8.33
C PRO A 82 14.34 -9.11 9.70
N GLU A 83 15.49 -8.42 9.84
CA GLU A 83 15.83 -7.75 11.11
C GLU A 83 14.93 -6.53 11.36
N ALA A 84 14.61 -5.74 10.35
CA ALA A 84 13.63 -4.65 10.47
C ALA A 84 12.27 -5.15 10.96
N VAL A 85 11.83 -6.33 10.50
CA VAL A 85 10.60 -7.00 10.97
C VAL A 85 10.74 -7.42 12.44
N ARG A 86 11.89 -8.01 12.85
CA ARG A 86 12.15 -8.37 14.25
C ARG A 86 12.14 -7.14 15.16
N ILE A 87 12.74 -6.04 14.72
CA ILE A 87 12.71 -4.76 15.45
C ILE A 87 11.28 -4.28 15.64
N ALA A 88 10.47 -4.25 14.56
CA ALA A 88 9.07 -3.85 14.65
C ALA A 88 8.30 -4.69 15.70
N ARG A 89 8.47 -6.01 15.67
CA ARG A 89 7.87 -6.92 16.63
C ARG A 89 8.32 -6.65 18.07
N ARG A 90 9.64 -6.40 18.31
CA ARG A 90 10.18 -6.06 19.64
C ARG A 90 9.51 -4.82 20.23
N HIS A 91 9.14 -3.87 19.39
CA HIS A 91 8.48 -2.61 19.79
C HIS A 91 6.94 -2.68 19.71
N GLY A 92 6.35 -3.88 19.57
CA GLY A 92 4.90 -4.08 19.59
C GLY A 92 4.16 -3.56 18.36
N LEU A 93 4.87 -3.37 17.23
CA LEU A 93 4.30 -2.95 15.96
C LEU A 93 3.96 -4.16 15.09
N GLU A 94 2.80 -4.12 14.43
CA GLU A 94 2.46 -5.06 13.37
C GLU A 94 3.25 -4.68 12.11
N ALA A 95 4.19 -5.53 11.69
CA ALA A 95 4.97 -5.30 10.47
C ALA A 95 4.22 -5.77 9.23
N TRP A 96 4.11 -4.90 8.23
CA TRP A 96 3.49 -5.15 6.93
C TRP A 96 4.50 -4.92 5.82
N VAL A 97 4.60 -5.86 4.89
CA VAL A 97 5.46 -5.74 3.70
C VAL A 97 4.60 -5.78 2.45
N THR A 98 4.83 -4.83 1.54
CA THR A 98 4.27 -4.88 0.19
C THR A 98 5.42 -5.06 -0.80
N THR A 99 5.42 -6.16 -1.54
CA THR A 99 6.49 -6.54 -2.46
C THR A 99 5.97 -6.75 -3.88
N ASN A 100 6.81 -6.55 -4.87
CA ASN A 100 6.54 -6.95 -6.24
C ASN A 100 6.60 -8.48 -6.45
N GLY A 101 7.14 -9.21 -5.48
CA GLY A 101 7.19 -10.68 -5.47
C GLY A 101 8.32 -11.30 -6.29
N SER A 102 9.12 -10.52 -7.00
CA SER A 102 10.16 -11.05 -7.92
C SER A 102 11.26 -11.84 -7.20
N MET A 103 11.55 -11.52 -5.95
CA MET A 103 12.58 -12.16 -5.12
C MET A 103 11.99 -13.10 -4.06
N LEU A 104 10.67 -13.23 -4.03
CA LEU A 104 9.98 -14.00 -2.99
C LEU A 104 10.19 -15.51 -3.23
N THR A 105 10.57 -16.22 -2.15
CA THR A 105 10.74 -17.67 -2.14
C THR A 105 10.08 -18.26 -0.91
N PRO A 106 9.77 -19.59 -0.89
CA PRO A 106 9.28 -20.24 0.33
C PRO A 106 10.22 -20.10 1.54
N ALA A 107 11.52 -20.12 1.31
CA ALA A 107 12.53 -19.95 2.36
C ALA A 107 12.47 -18.53 2.96
N LEU A 108 12.43 -17.50 2.12
CA LEU A 108 12.29 -16.10 2.56
C LEU A 108 10.95 -15.86 3.26
N LEU A 109 9.85 -16.46 2.77
CA LEU A 109 8.56 -16.39 3.45
C LEU A 109 8.64 -16.95 4.87
N THR A 110 9.33 -18.09 5.04
CA THR A 110 9.56 -18.73 6.34
C THR A 110 10.39 -17.81 7.25
N GLU A 111 11.48 -17.25 6.73
CA GLU A 111 12.33 -16.32 7.49
C GLU A 111 11.55 -15.07 7.96
N LEU A 112 10.75 -14.45 7.09
CA LEU A 112 9.91 -13.30 7.43
C LEU A 112 8.83 -13.67 8.45
N ARG A 113 8.22 -14.85 8.33
CA ARG A 113 7.27 -15.37 9.33
C ARG A 113 7.94 -15.52 10.71
N ASP A 114 9.10 -16.14 10.76
CA ASP A 114 9.85 -16.40 11.99
C ASP A 114 10.35 -15.09 12.62
N ALA A 115 10.68 -14.09 11.79
CA ALA A 115 10.93 -12.73 12.22
C ALA A 115 9.70 -12.05 12.86
N GLY A 116 8.49 -12.54 12.56
CA GLY A 116 7.23 -12.02 13.09
C GLY A 116 6.50 -11.07 12.16
N LEU A 117 6.69 -11.20 10.84
CA LEU A 117 5.90 -10.47 9.87
C LEU A 117 4.41 -10.76 10.07
N PHE A 118 3.60 -9.70 10.18
CA PHE A 118 2.16 -9.83 10.37
C PHE A 118 1.42 -10.03 9.05
N HIS A 119 1.81 -9.27 8.00
CA HIS A 119 1.13 -9.32 6.72
C HIS A 119 2.10 -9.12 5.54
N LEU A 120 1.98 -9.97 4.52
CA LEU A 120 2.69 -9.86 3.25
C LEU A 120 1.71 -9.60 2.12
N THR A 121 1.81 -8.47 1.45
CA THR A 121 1.06 -8.19 0.22
C THR A 121 1.95 -8.36 -0.99
N VAL A 122 1.60 -9.28 -1.88
CA VAL A 122 2.25 -9.43 -3.18
C VAL A 122 1.50 -8.61 -4.21
N SER A 123 2.15 -7.60 -4.73
CA SER A 123 1.65 -6.76 -5.83
C SER A 123 1.75 -7.52 -7.16
N LEU A 124 0.93 -8.57 -7.35
CA LEU A 124 0.87 -9.30 -8.61
C LEU A 124 0.50 -8.38 -9.76
N GLN A 125 -0.59 -7.64 -9.63
CA GLN A 125 -1.06 -6.54 -10.51
C GLN A 125 -1.27 -6.93 -11.98
N THR A 126 -0.33 -7.65 -12.59
CA THR A 126 -0.27 -8.07 -14.00
C THR A 126 -0.29 -9.60 -14.06
N PRO A 127 -1.48 -10.24 -14.12
CA PRO A 127 -1.67 -11.66 -13.83
C PRO A 127 -1.35 -12.62 -15.00
N ASP A 128 -0.92 -12.13 -16.14
CA ASP A 128 -0.59 -12.91 -17.34
C ASP A 128 0.66 -12.37 -18.06
N ALA A 129 1.20 -13.15 -19.00
CA ALA A 129 2.40 -12.79 -19.74
C ALA A 129 2.26 -11.49 -20.54
N ALA A 130 1.09 -11.23 -21.12
CA ALA A 130 0.85 -10.04 -21.93
C ALA A 130 0.90 -8.76 -21.09
N THR A 131 0.29 -8.79 -19.90
CA THR A 131 0.29 -7.64 -18.98
C THR A 131 1.58 -7.55 -18.16
N PHE A 132 2.31 -8.66 -17.98
CA PHE A 132 3.58 -8.66 -17.23
C PHE A 132 4.65 -7.79 -17.89
N ALA A 133 4.62 -7.62 -19.21
CA ALA A 133 5.52 -6.70 -19.91
C ALA A 133 5.47 -5.27 -19.34
N LEU A 134 4.29 -4.83 -18.84
CA LEU A 134 4.11 -3.51 -18.19
C LEU A 134 4.91 -3.34 -16.88
N ARG A 135 5.47 -4.44 -16.34
CA ARG A 135 6.33 -4.40 -15.14
C ARG A 135 7.75 -3.95 -15.45
N GLY A 136 8.13 -3.92 -16.73
CA GLY A 136 9.47 -3.52 -17.15
C GLY A 136 10.58 -4.41 -16.54
N SER A 137 10.27 -5.69 -16.28
CA SER A 137 11.28 -6.66 -15.81
C SER A 137 12.27 -6.97 -16.94
N ARG A 138 13.56 -6.83 -16.66
CA ARG A 138 14.62 -7.10 -17.65
C ARG A 138 15.19 -8.51 -17.56
N HIS A 139 15.00 -9.21 -16.42
CA HIS A 139 15.73 -10.43 -16.08
C HIS A 139 14.84 -11.55 -15.58
N LEU A 140 13.52 -11.38 -15.63
CA LEU A 140 12.56 -12.35 -15.10
C LEU A 140 11.43 -12.54 -16.12
N ALA A 141 11.27 -13.77 -16.64
CA ALA A 141 10.14 -14.15 -17.48
C ALA A 141 8.86 -14.32 -16.63
N PHE A 142 7.69 -14.17 -17.27
CA PHE A 142 6.41 -14.33 -16.57
C PHE A 142 6.24 -15.72 -15.97
N GLU A 143 6.64 -16.76 -16.68
CA GLU A 143 6.52 -18.16 -16.25
C GLU A 143 7.30 -18.40 -14.97
N GLU A 144 8.55 -17.94 -14.92
CA GLU A 144 9.39 -18.04 -13.72
C GLU A 144 8.81 -17.24 -12.56
N TYR A 145 8.35 -16.02 -12.83
CA TYR A 145 7.68 -15.16 -11.84
C TYR A 145 6.42 -15.83 -11.27
N ARG A 146 5.56 -16.36 -12.16
CA ARG A 146 4.33 -17.07 -11.80
C ARG A 146 4.65 -18.27 -10.92
N ASP A 147 5.58 -19.13 -11.34
CA ASP A 147 5.91 -20.37 -10.64
C ASP A 147 6.50 -20.10 -9.26
N ARG A 148 7.32 -19.07 -9.14
CA ARG A 148 7.85 -18.56 -7.86
C ARG A 148 6.73 -18.12 -6.91
N LEU A 149 5.78 -17.35 -7.40
CA LEU A 149 4.64 -16.91 -6.60
C LEU A 149 3.72 -18.07 -6.21
N ILE A 150 3.46 -19.03 -7.11
CA ILE A 150 2.68 -20.22 -6.81
C ILE A 150 3.34 -21.03 -5.70
N GLN A 151 4.64 -21.30 -5.79
CA GLN A 151 5.38 -22.05 -4.77
C GLN A 151 5.31 -21.34 -3.41
N THR A 152 5.47 -20.04 -3.39
CA THR A 152 5.39 -19.25 -2.15
C THR A 152 3.97 -19.20 -1.58
N ALA A 153 2.95 -19.05 -2.43
CA ALA A 153 1.56 -19.08 -2.01
C ALA A 153 1.20 -20.48 -1.43
N ARG A 154 1.65 -21.55 -2.05
CA ARG A 154 1.48 -22.93 -1.53
C ARG A 154 2.15 -23.09 -0.16
N ALA A 155 3.36 -22.58 0.01
CA ALA A 155 4.04 -22.61 1.30
C ALA A 155 3.28 -21.83 2.40
N SER A 156 2.51 -20.81 2.02
CA SER A 156 1.69 -20.04 2.98
C SER A 156 0.43 -20.78 3.42
N LEU A 157 -0.10 -21.71 2.60
CA LEU A 157 -1.35 -22.41 2.94
C LEU A 157 -1.27 -23.22 4.23
N ASP A 158 -0.12 -23.82 4.47
CA ASP A 158 0.13 -24.73 5.58
C ASP A 158 1.05 -24.11 6.64
N SER A 159 1.34 -22.84 6.49
CA SER A 159 2.26 -22.13 7.39
C SER A 159 1.64 -21.96 8.77
N PRO A 160 2.30 -22.41 9.84
CA PRO A 160 1.83 -22.13 11.20
C PRO A 160 1.98 -20.64 11.53
N GLY A 161 1.14 -20.14 12.42
CA GLY A 161 1.27 -18.78 12.94
C GLY A 161 0.29 -17.78 12.33
N THR A 162 0.60 -16.50 12.54
CA THR A 162 -0.31 -15.36 12.25
C THR A 162 -0.04 -14.68 10.91
N LEU A 163 1.03 -15.07 10.19
CA LEU A 163 1.36 -14.44 8.91
C LEU A 163 0.23 -14.64 7.90
N ARG A 164 -0.25 -13.55 7.36
CA ARG A 164 -1.22 -13.52 6.25
C ARG A 164 -0.54 -13.08 4.98
N MET A 165 -0.89 -13.72 3.87
CA MET A 165 -0.42 -13.36 2.53
C MET A 165 -1.62 -12.92 1.68
N SER A 166 -1.49 -11.77 1.05
CA SER A 166 -2.45 -11.26 0.07
C SER A 166 -1.82 -11.19 -1.32
N VAL A 167 -2.53 -11.65 -2.34
CA VAL A 167 -2.15 -11.47 -3.74
C VAL A 167 -3.04 -10.39 -4.35
N CYS A 168 -2.43 -9.26 -4.75
CA CYS A 168 -3.14 -8.08 -5.20
C CYS A 168 -3.23 -7.99 -6.73
N PHE A 169 -4.46 -7.97 -7.25
CA PHE A 169 -4.80 -7.72 -8.64
C PHE A 169 -5.14 -6.24 -8.84
N LEU A 170 -4.74 -5.66 -9.97
CA LEU A 170 -5.17 -4.33 -10.37
C LEU A 170 -6.30 -4.38 -11.38
N THR A 171 -7.17 -3.37 -11.30
CA THR A 171 -8.19 -3.08 -12.31
C THR A 171 -8.11 -1.63 -12.74
N ASN A 172 -8.54 -1.33 -13.96
CA ASN A 172 -8.43 -0.01 -14.55
C ASN A 172 -9.72 0.43 -15.29
N PRO A 173 -10.90 0.40 -14.66
CA PRO A 173 -12.14 0.66 -15.37
C PRO A 173 -12.35 2.13 -15.75
N LEU A 174 -11.78 3.07 -14.99
CA LEU A 174 -12.08 4.49 -15.11
C LEU A 174 -11.00 5.31 -15.85
N ARG A 175 -9.81 4.74 -16.06
CA ARG A 175 -8.70 5.44 -16.71
C ARG A 175 -8.99 5.76 -18.19
N ARG A 176 -9.90 5.00 -18.79
CA ARG A 176 -10.47 5.26 -20.13
C ARG A 176 -11.03 6.68 -20.30
N PHE A 177 -11.57 7.24 -19.23
CA PHE A 177 -12.30 8.52 -19.26
C PHE A 177 -11.45 9.72 -18.81
N HIS A 178 -10.29 9.50 -18.18
CA HIS A 178 -9.54 10.55 -17.50
C HIS A 178 -8.15 10.84 -18.08
N ALA A 179 -7.66 10.05 -19.06
CA ALA A 179 -6.35 10.24 -19.64
C ALA A 179 -6.45 10.50 -21.15
N PRO A 180 -6.19 11.72 -21.63
CA PRO A 180 -6.19 12.02 -23.07
C PRO A 180 -5.00 11.44 -23.82
N ASN A 181 -3.94 10.95 -23.17
CA ASN A 181 -2.82 10.25 -23.80
C ASN A 181 -1.89 9.66 -22.77
N PRO A 182 -1.87 8.40 -22.56
CA PRO A 182 -0.76 7.50 -22.84
C PRO A 182 -1.28 6.17 -23.40
N PRO A 183 -0.42 5.25 -23.90
CA PRO A 183 -0.88 3.93 -24.27
C PRO A 183 -1.62 3.34 -23.06
N MET A 184 -2.89 3.03 -23.25
CA MET A 184 -3.78 2.62 -22.16
C MET A 184 -3.23 1.32 -21.60
N MET A 185 -2.75 1.39 -20.36
CA MET A 185 -2.37 0.19 -19.61
C MET A 185 -3.57 -0.72 -19.49
N ARG A 186 -3.55 -1.83 -20.21
CA ARG A 186 -4.60 -2.83 -20.19
C ARG A 186 -4.36 -3.80 -19.05
N VAL A 187 -4.65 -3.36 -17.83
CA VAL A 187 -4.77 -4.28 -16.70
C VAL A 187 -6.24 -4.59 -16.58
N ALA A 188 -6.64 -5.79 -16.27
CA ALA A 188 -8.03 -6.28 -16.16
C ALA A 188 -9.15 -5.26 -16.48
N GLU A 189 -9.46 -5.09 -17.76
CA GLU A 189 -10.40 -4.07 -18.25
C GLU A 189 -11.87 -4.42 -17.99
N SER A 190 -12.19 -5.67 -17.75
CA SER A 190 -13.54 -6.15 -17.50
C SER A 190 -13.60 -7.13 -16.33
N GLY A 191 -14.76 -7.18 -15.68
CA GLY A 191 -14.99 -8.14 -14.61
C GLY A 191 -14.86 -9.60 -15.07
N LYS A 192 -15.14 -9.90 -16.35
CA LYS A 192 -14.95 -11.23 -16.92
C LYS A 192 -13.47 -11.61 -16.98
N VAL A 193 -12.62 -10.71 -17.50
CA VAL A 193 -11.17 -10.90 -17.59
C VAL A 193 -10.56 -11.04 -16.19
N LEU A 194 -10.89 -10.13 -15.27
CA LEU A 194 -10.42 -10.21 -13.88
C LEU A 194 -10.73 -11.58 -13.25
N ARG A 195 -11.98 -12.01 -13.33
CA ARG A 195 -12.40 -13.30 -12.74
C ARG A 195 -11.75 -14.50 -13.41
N ALA A 196 -11.50 -14.44 -14.72
CA ALA A 196 -10.77 -15.48 -15.42
C ALA A 196 -9.32 -15.61 -14.91
N HIS A 197 -8.60 -14.49 -14.77
CA HIS A 197 -7.26 -14.49 -14.18
C HIS A 197 -7.26 -15.03 -12.75
N MET A 198 -8.19 -14.55 -11.92
CA MET A 198 -8.27 -15.03 -10.52
C MET A 198 -8.57 -16.54 -10.47
N ALA A 199 -9.43 -17.04 -11.35
CA ALA A 199 -9.72 -18.47 -11.44
C ALA A 199 -8.48 -19.30 -11.85
N SER A 200 -7.70 -18.83 -12.83
CA SER A 200 -6.44 -19.47 -13.21
C SER A 200 -5.44 -19.50 -12.05
N TRP A 201 -5.29 -18.39 -11.31
CA TRP A 201 -4.39 -18.31 -10.15
C TRP A 201 -4.87 -19.21 -8.99
N VAL A 202 -6.17 -19.32 -8.75
CA VAL A 202 -6.73 -20.30 -7.79
C VAL A 202 -6.38 -21.71 -8.23
N ASP A 203 -6.62 -22.05 -9.48
CA ASP A 203 -6.31 -23.40 -10.00
C ASP A 203 -4.82 -23.71 -9.86
N TRP A 204 -3.94 -22.84 -10.27
CA TRP A 204 -2.49 -23.03 -10.17
C TRP A 204 -1.99 -23.16 -8.72
N ILE A 205 -2.55 -22.40 -7.79
CA ILE A 205 -2.12 -22.46 -6.39
C ILE A 205 -2.63 -23.74 -5.70
N PHE A 206 -3.88 -24.12 -5.92
CA PHE A 206 -4.55 -25.15 -5.12
C PHE A 206 -4.54 -26.56 -5.74
N ARG A 207 -4.44 -26.68 -7.06
CA ARG A 207 -4.37 -28.00 -7.72
C ARG A 207 -3.11 -28.76 -7.29
N GLY A 208 -3.28 -30.05 -6.95
CA GLY A 208 -2.21 -30.89 -6.43
C GLY A 208 -1.83 -30.61 -4.96
N THR A 209 -2.61 -29.82 -4.24
CA THR A 209 -2.44 -29.60 -2.79
C THR A 209 -3.53 -30.31 -1.99
N ARG A 210 -3.38 -30.41 -0.68
CA ARG A 210 -4.44 -30.95 0.22
C ARG A 210 -5.77 -30.17 0.17
N HIS A 211 -5.76 -28.97 -0.37
CA HIS A 211 -6.93 -28.09 -0.53
C HIS A 211 -7.58 -28.22 -1.93
N GLU A 212 -7.18 -29.18 -2.75
CA GLU A 212 -7.74 -29.37 -4.10
C GLU A 212 -9.24 -29.65 -4.09
N ALA A 213 -9.70 -30.37 -3.08
CA ALA A 213 -11.14 -30.67 -2.91
C ALA A 213 -11.99 -29.40 -2.73
N ASP A 214 -11.41 -28.28 -2.26
CA ASP A 214 -12.09 -27.02 -2.05
C ASP A 214 -12.16 -26.14 -3.32
N LEU A 215 -11.51 -26.53 -4.41
CA LEU A 215 -11.44 -25.75 -5.66
C LEU A 215 -12.79 -25.20 -6.14
N PRO A 216 -13.90 -25.97 -6.17
CA PRO A 216 -15.19 -25.44 -6.60
C PRO A 216 -15.67 -24.26 -5.74
N GLN A 217 -15.45 -24.32 -4.43
CA GLN A 217 -15.83 -23.25 -3.50
C GLN A 217 -14.92 -22.04 -3.63
N LEU A 218 -13.60 -22.24 -3.78
CA LEU A 218 -12.62 -21.20 -3.97
C LEU A 218 -12.87 -20.42 -5.26
N LEU A 219 -13.15 -21.13 -6.36
CA LEU A 219 -13.55 -20.53 -7.64
C LEU A 219 -14.87 -19.74 -7.52
N ALA A 220 -15.84 -20.26 -6.75
CA ALA A 220 -17.09 -19.52 -6.49
C ALA A 220 -16.87 -18.20 -5.73
N ARG A 221 -15.87 -18.15 -4.82
CA ARG A 221 -15.49 -16.89 -4.12
C ARG A 221 -14.96 -15.84 -5.08
N THR A 222 -14.17 -16.22 -6.09
CA THR A 222 -13.63 -15.25 -7.07
C THR A 222 -14.70 -14.60 -7.94
N ARG A 223 -15.87 -15.23 -8.11
CA ARG A 223 -17.02 -14.67 -8.87
C ARG A 223 -17.53 -13.36 -8.29
N ARG A 224 -17.25 -13.08 -7.00
CA ARG A 224 -17.64 -11.82 -6.31
C ARG A 224 -16.75 -10.64 -6.68
N ALA A 225 -15.61 -10.88 -7.34
CA ALA A 225 -14.70 -9.83 -7.77
C ALA A 225 -15.35 -8.94 -8.83
N GLY A 226 -15.20 -7.62 -8.64
CA GLY A 226 -15.67 -6.61 -9.58
C GLY A 226 -14.57 -5.59 -9.85
N ILE A 227 -14.64 -4.92 -11.00
CA ILE A 227 -13.64 -3.93 -11.42
C ILE A 227 -13.89 -2.51 -10.89
N LEU A 228 -15.10 -2.23 -10.38
CA LEU A 228 -15.50 -0.88 -9.93
C LEU A 228 -15.34 -0.66 -8.42
N LYS A 229 -14.94 -1.69 -7.68
CA LYS A 229 -14.73 -1.59 -6.23
C LYS A 229 -13.54 -2.42 -5.80
N GLU A 230 -12.84 -1.93 -4.80
CA GLU A 230 -11.85 -2.73 -4.09
C GLU A 230 -12.54 -3.92 -3.42
N SER A 231 -11.93 -5.07 -3.48
CA SER A 231 -12.48 -6.32 -2.96
C SER A 231 -11.41 -7.11 -2.23
N HIS A 232 -11.82 -7.77 -1.16
CA HIS A 232 -11.01 -8.70 -0.40
C HIS A 232 -11.71 -10.07 -0.44
N ILE A 233 -11.02 -11.08 -0.95
CA ILE A 233 -11.56 -12.42 -1.21
C ILE A 233 -10.73 -13.45 -0.44
N PRO A 234 -11.16 -13.84 0.77
CA PRO A 234 -10.46 -14.85 1.55
C PRO A 234 -10.51 -16.20 0.84
N LEU A 235 -9.36 -16.82 0.65
CA LEU A 235 -9.24 -18.18 0.11
C LEU A 235 -9.06 -19.19 1.23
N THR A 236 -8.07 -18.95 2.11
CA THR A 236 -7.83 -19.74 3.32
C THR A 236 -7.69 -18.81 4.54
N ALA A 237 -7.30 -19.34 5.68
CA ALA A 237 -6.97 -18.54 6.85
C ALA A 237 -5.75 -17.62 6.61
N ASN A 238 -4.79 -18.08 5.80
CA ASN A 238 -3.50 -17.42 5.58
C ASN A 238 -3.34 -16.78 4.21
N LEU A 239 -4.25 -17.04 3.26
CA LEU A 239 -4.15 -16.54 1.88
C LEU A 239 -5.47 -15.88 1.45
N ASP A 240 -5.37 -14.69 0.88
CA ASP A 240 -6.48 -14.00 0.25
C ASP A 240 -6.07 -13.34 -1.08
N PHE A 241 -7.07 -13.04 -1.89
CA PHE A 241 -6.92 -12.19 -3.07
C PHE A 241 -7.48 -10.81 -2.79
N GLN A 242 -6.78 -9.78 -3.22
CA GLN A 242 -7.23 -8.39 -3.18
C GLN A 242 -7.39 -7.87 -4.59
N VAL A 243 -8.41 -7.04 -4.79
CA VAL A 243 -8.59 -6.26 -6.00
C VAL A 243 -8.48 -4.80 -5.66
N ARG A 244 -7.58 -4.09 -6.33
CA ARG A 244 -7.40 -2.65 -6.18
C ARG A 244 -7.65 -1.94 -7.49
N ILE A 245 -8.22 -0.75 -7.40
CA ILE A 245 -8.41 0.12 -8.55
C ILE A 245 -7.14 0.95 -8.73
N LEU A 246 -6.58 0.88 -9.94
CA LEU A 246 -5.42 1.71 -10.28
C LEU A 246 -5.81 3.18 -10.27
N GLY A 247 -5.28 3.92 -9.32
CA GLY A 247 -5.42 5.36 -9.22
C GLY A 247 -4.46 6.12 -10.15
N ASN A 248 -4.64 7.44 -10.22
CA ASN A 248 -3.78 8.35 -11.00
C ASN A 248 -2.52 8.78 -10.24
N TRP A 249 -1.98 7.95 -9.38
CA TRP A 249 -0.87 8.31 -8.51
C TRP A 249 0.34 8.87 -9.28
N ALA A 250 0.73 8.21 -10.37
CA ALA A 250 1.88 8.63 -11.17
C ALA A 250 1.68 9.94 -11.94
N ASP A 251 0.44 10.31 -12.24
CA ASP A 251 0.11 11.43 -13.14
C ASP A 251 -0.44 12.66 -12.43
N HIS A 252 -0.69 12.57 -11.11
CA HIS A 252 -1.30 13.67 -10.34
C HIS A 252 -0.47 14.95 -10.32
N PHE A 253 0.82 14.82 -10.50
CA PHE A 253 1.76 15.93 -10.30
C PHE A 253 2.37 16.43 -11.62
N GLU A 254 1.86 15.93 -12.75
CA GLU A 254 2.30 16.39 -14.08
C GLU A 254 1.31 17.38 -14.70
N GLY A 255 1.85 18.51 -15.15
CA GLY A 255 1.09 19.55 -15.83
C GLY A 255 0.29 20.48 -14.91
N PRO A 256 -0.43 21.46 -15.49
CA PRO A 256 -1.24 22.39 -14.72
C PRO A 256 -2.44 21.68 -14.09
N VAL A 257 -2.66 21.93 -12.83
CA VAL A 257 -3.76 21.38 -12.05
C VAL A 257 -4.57 22.51 -11.43
N SER A 258 -5.89 22.46 -11.55
CA SER A 258 -6.81 23.25 -10.74
C SER A 258 -6.73 22.75 -9.30
N PRO A 259 -6.13 23.52 -8.36
CA PRO A 259 -5.80 23.04 -7.04
C PRO A 259 -7.06 22.92 -6.17
N ALA A 260 -7.10 21.89 -5.34
CA ALA A 260 -8.16 21.73 -4.36
C ALA A 260 -8.07 22.81 -3.26
N ARG A 261 -9.20 23.23 -2.74
CA ARG A 261 -9.32 24.12 -1.59
C ARG A 261 -9.90 23.42 -0.37
N PHE A 262 -10.78 22.42 -0.61
CA PHE A 262 -11.41 21.61 0.41
C PHE A 262 -11.40 20.13 0.00
N GLY A 263 -11.73 19.24 0.94
CA GLY A 263 -11.77 17.79 0.70
C GLY A 263 -11.34 17.02 1.93
N TYR A 264 -11.43 15.70 1.85
CA TYR A 264 -10.94 14.82 2.89
C TYR A 264 -9.65 14.11 2.45
N CYS A 265 -8.67 14.09 3.35
CA CYS A 265 -7.45 13.30 3.18
C CYS A 265 -7.18 12.48 4.46
N PRO A 266 -6.81 11.19 4.35
CA PRO A 266 -6.40 10.38 5.50
C PRO A 266 -4.98 10.68 6.00
N GLY A 267 -4.19 11.49 5.28
CA GLY A 267 -2.84 11.89 5.68
C GLY A 267 -2.80 12.52 7.07
N LEU A 268 -1.77 12.20 7.87
CA LEU A 268 -1.60 12.56 9.28
C LEU A 268 -2.72 12.09 10.23
N ARG A 269 -3.79 11.53 9.70
CA ARG A 269 -4.91 11.00 10.49
C ARG A 269 -4.91 9.48 10.57
N GLU A 270 -4.69 8.82 9.44
CA GLU A 270 -4.62 7.36 9.34
C GLU A 270 -3.22 6.88 9.00
N ASN A 271 -2.40 7.74 8.36
CA ASN A 271 -1.05 7.39 7.96
C ASN A 271 -0.15 8.63 7.78
N PHE A 272 1.14 8.42 7.90
CA PHE A 272 2.21 9.29 7.45
C PHE A 272 3.43 8.43 7.10
N GLY A 273 4.54 9.03 6.64
CA GLY A 273 5.69 8.24 6.21
C GLY A 273 7.03 8.82 6.54
N VAL A 274 8.06 7.97 6.44
CA VAL A 274 9.48 8.30 6.52
C VAL A 274 10.15 7.72 5.28
N LEU A 275 10.83 8.57 4.51
CA LEU A 275 11.60 8.17 3.34
C LEU A 275 12.94 7.54 3.76
N TRP A 276 13.60 6.83 2.84
CA TRP A 276 14.83 6.10 3.13
C TRP A 276 15.96 6.95 3.75
N ASN A 277 15.98 8.25 3.46
CA ASN A 277 16.97 9.19 3.99
C ASN A 277 16.55 9.83 5.34
N GLY A 278 15.43 9.39 5.92
CA GLY A 278 14.88 9.91 7.17
C GLY A 278 13.89 11.06 7.04
N ASP A 279 13.62 11.57 5.85
CA ASP A 279 12.68 12.66 5.63
C ASP A 279 11.24 12.25 5.97
N TYR A 280 10.58 13.01 6.83
CA TYR A 280 9.17 12.81 7.16
C TYR A 280 8.25 13.37 6.08
N VAL A 281 7.26 12.60 5.68
CA VAL A 281 6.22 12.99 4.72
C VAL A 281 4.82 12.81 5.29
N VAL A 282 3.89 13.69 4.92
CA VAL A 282 2.52 13.69 5.48
C VAL A 282 1.66 12.50 5.04
N CYS A 283 2.05 11.79 3.98
CA CYS A 283 1.38 10.57 3.54
C CYS A 283 2.27 9.73 2.60
N CYS A 284 1.93 8.45 2.43
CA CYS A 284 2.67 7.52 1.58
C CYS A 284 2.57 7.79 0.07
N THR A 285 1.71 8.70 -0.39
CA THR A 285 1.64 9.07 -1.80
C THR A 285 2.62 10.17 -2.20
N ASP A 286 3.28 10.79 -1.22
CA ASP A 286 4.34 11.76 -1.46
C ASP A 286 5.68 11.05 -1.71
N TYR A 287 5.77 10.44 -2.88
CA TYR A 287 6.93 9.66 -3.28
C TYR A 287 8.19 10.50 -3.55
N ASP A 288 8.06 11.81 -3.70
CA ASP A 288 9.14 12.71 -4.06
C ASP A 288 9.58 13.64 -2.91
N GLY A 289 8.94 13.50 -1.72
CA GLY A 289 9.30 14.27 -0.52
C GLY A 289 8.88 15.74 -0.58
N ARG A 290 7.81 16.07 -1.28
CA ARG A 290 7.35 17.47 -1.44
C ARG A 290 6.71 18.06 -0.19
N THR A 291 6.42 17.22 0.79
CA THR A 291 5.83 17.62 2.09
C THR A 291 6.83 17.48 3.23
N VAL A 292 8.12 17.38 2.94
CA VAL A 292 9.17 17.26 3.95
C VAL A 292 9.27 18.55 4.75
N LEU A 293 9.22 18.41 6.08
CA LEU A 293 9.33 19.50 7.05
C LEU A 293 10.40 19.23 8.12
N ALA A 294 10.85 18.00 8.27
CA ALA A 294 11.89 17.59 9.20
C ALA A 294 12.47 16.23 8.79
N ASN A 295 13.57 15.83 9.41
CA ASN A 295 14.26 14.57 9.19
C ASN A 295 14.41 13.79 10.50
N ALA A 296 14.28 12.46 10.43
CA ALA A 296 14.39 11.57 11.58
C ALA A 296 15.80 11.53 12.21
N ALA A 297 16.84 12.02 11.53
CA ALA A 297 18.15 12.18 12.14
C ALA A 297 18.17 13.23 13.24
N ASP A 298 17.37 14.30 13.07
CA ASP A 298 17.41 15.49 13.92
C ASP A 298 16.21 15.60 14.86
N VAL A 299 15.03 15.10 14.44
CA VAL A 299 13.74 15.33 15.08
C VAL A 299 13.04 14.00 15.35
N SER A 300 12.53 13.79 16.58
CA SER A 300 11.74 12.59 16.91
C SER A 300 10.39 12.57 16.18
N LEU A 301 9.78 11.38 16.06
CA LEU A 301 8.42 11.22 15.50
C LEU A 301 7.40 12.13 16.21
N ARG A 302 7.49 12.21 17.53
CA ARG A 302 6.59 13.01 18.35
C ARG A 302 6.77 14.51 18.08
N ASP A 303 8.01 14.95 18.01
CA ASP A 303 8.33 16.36 17.76
C ASP A 303 7.93 16.77 16.34
N TYR A 304 8.17 15.87 15.33
CA TYR A 304 7.67 16.09 13.97
C TYR A 304 6.15 16.29 13.96
N LEU A 305 5.40 15.39 14.61
CA LEU A 305 3.94 15.51 14.67
C LEU A 305 3.49 16.76 15.42
N SER A 306 4.33 17.33 16.28
CA SER A 306 4.07 18.56 17.06
C SER A 306 4.39 19.83 16.30
N LEU A 307 5.12 19.77 15.17
CA LEU A 307 5.51 20.95 14.41
C LEU A 307 4.29 21.83 14.03
N PRO A 308 4.37 23.15 14.16
CA PRO A 308 3.25 24.06 13.87
C PRO A 308 2.63 23.83 12.47
N THR A 309 3.48 23.67 11.45
CA THR A 309 3.04 23.43 10.06
C THR A 309 2.36 22.07 9.91
N VAL A 310 2.87 21.01 10.55
CA VAL A 310 2.24 19.67 10.54
C VAL A 310 0.86 19.75 11.21
N GLN A 311 0.78 20.48 12.33
CA GLN A 311 -0.47 20.71 13.06
C GLN A 311 -1.47 21.54 12.26
N GLU A 312 -1.00 22.52 11.48
CA GLU A 312 -1.86 23.29 10.57
C GLU A 312 -2.46 22.42 9.48
N ILE A 313 -1.65 21.54 8.84
CA ILE A 313 -2.13 20.56 7.84
C ILE A 313 -3.17 19.64 8.47
N ALA A 314 -2.90 19.10 9.65
CA ALA A 314 -3.81 18.20 10.35
C ALA A 314 -5.14 18.88 10.73
N ARG A 315 -5.10 20.10 11.27
CA ARG A 315 -6.31 20.92 11.53
C ARG A 315 -7.07 21.22 10.25
N GLY A 316 -6.35 21.53 9.17
CA GLY A 316 -6.94 21.72 7.84
C GLY A 316 -7.76 20.50 7.42
N PHE A 317 -7.17 19.32 7.44
CA PHE A 317 -7.87 18.08 7.06
C PHE A 317 -9.04 17.73 7.97
N ARG A 318 -8.97 18.04 9.28
CA ARG A 318 -10.11 17.88 10.19
C ARG A 318 -11.30 18.78 9.80
N GLY A 319 -11.00 20.02 9.37
CA GLY A 319 -11.99 21.02 8.91
C GLY A 319 -12.31 20.93 7.42
N TYR A 320 -11.93 19.83 6.73
CA TYR A 320 -12.10 19.68 5.29
C TYR A 320 -11.40 20.74 4.44
N ARG A 321 -10.42 21.44 4.97
CA ARG A 321 -9.60 22.41 4.25
C ARG A 321 -8.27 21.77 3.84
N VAL A 322 -7.84 22.03 2.62
CA VAL A 322 -6.56 21.54 2.09
C VAL A 322 -5.60 22.73 2.05
N VAL A 323 -4.65 22.76 2.97
CA VAL A 323 -3.77 23.93 3.16
C VAL A 323 -2.43 23.79 2.44
N HIS A 324 -1.79 22.63 2.49
CA HIS A 324 -0.47 22.42 1.89
C HIS A 324 -0.53 22.41 0.35
N PRO A 325 0.38 23.12 -0.38
CA PRO A 325 0.36 23.22 -1.84
C PRO A 325 0.35 21.85 -2.55
N HIS A 326 1.22 20.92 -2.14
CA HIS A 326 1.25 19.58 -2.69
C HIS A 326 -0.07 18.82 -2.48
N CYS A 327 -0.67 18.93 -1.29
CA CYS A 327 -1.97 18.29 -1.01
C CYS A 327 -3.11 18.91 -1.84
N ARG A 328 -3.05 20.23 -2.09
CA ARG A 328 -3.99 20.93 -2.99
C ARG A 328 -3.87 20.43 -4.42
N GLN A 329 -2.65 20.16 -4.88
CA GLN A 329 -2.40 19.57 -6.19
C GLN A 329 -2.88 18.12 -6.24
N CYS A 330 -2.59 17.32 -5.20
CA CYS A 330 -2.98 15.91 -5.10
C CYS A 330 -4.50 15.70 -5.15
N LEU A 331 -5.28 16.53 -4.47
CA LEU A 331 -6.76 16.50 -4.48
C LEU A 331 -7.38 17.33 -5.62
N GLY A 332 -6.55 18.03 -6.39
CA GLY A 332 -6.97 18.79 -7.56
C GLY A 332 -7.18 17.91 -8.79
N ASP A 333 -7.45 18.55 -9.92
CA ASP A 333 -7.62 17.90 -11.24
C ASP A 333 -7.19 18.87 -12.34
N ARG A 334 -6.96 18.36 -13.55
CA ARG A 334 -6.63 19.18 -14.73
C ARG A 334 -7.73 20.19 -15.05
N HIS A 335 -8.99 19.83 -14.80
CA HIS A 335 -10.16 20.65 -15.03
C HIS A 335 -10.84 21.09 -13.72
N PRO A 336 -11.33 22.34 -13.61
CA PRO A 336 -12.01 22.82 -12.40
C PRO A 336 -13.20 21.96 -11.98
N ALA A 337 -14.01 21.48 -12.94
CA ALA A 337 -15.13 20.59 -12.65
C ALA A 337 -14.67 19.24 -12.11
N GLY A 338 -13.61 18.66 -12.67
CA GLY A 338 -12.98 17.44 -12.14
C GLY A 338 -12.44 17.65 -10.73
N ALA A 339 -11.77 18.77 -10.48
CA ALA A 339 -11.29 19.13 -9.14
C ALA A 339 -12.44 19.23 -8.13
N LEU A 340 -13.57 19.84 -8.50
CA LEU A 340 -14.75 19.91 -7.64
C LEU A 340 -15.32 18.51 -7.35
N CYS A 341 -15.46 17.67 -8.39
CA CYS A 341 -15.92 16.29 -8.23
C CYS A 341 -15.03 15.47 -7.30
N ARG A 342 -13.70 15.60 -7.41
CA ARG A 342 -12.75 14.91 -6.54
C ARG A 342 -12.82 15.39 -5.09
N GLN A 343 -12.93 16.70 -4.87
CA GLN A 343 -13.05 17.29 -3.54
C GLN A 343 -14.31 16.78 -2.83
N VAL A 344 -15.48 16.89 -3.47
CA VAL A 344 -16.74 16.38 -2.92
C VAL A 344 -16.72 14.85 -2.79
N GLY A 345 -16.26 14.17 -3.84
CA GLY A 345 -16.15 12.70 -3.86
C GLY A 345 -15.27 12.16 -2.74
N SER A 346 -14.16 12.84 -2.39
CA SER A 346 -13.30 12.44 -1.27
C SER A 346 -14.06 12.45 0.06
N ILE A 347 -14.86 13.46 0.33
CA ILE A 347 -15.67 13.55 1.55
C ILE A 347 -16.73 12.45 1.58
N ILE A 348 -17.46 12.28 0.47
CA ILE A 348 -18.50 11.24 0.37
C ILE A 348 -17.91 9.85 0.56
N TYR A 349 -16.80 9.55 -0.13
CA TYR A 349 -16.15 8.24 -0.05
C TYR A 349 -15.71 7.93 1.39
N PHE A 350 -14.93 8.81 2.02
CA PHE A 350 -14.35 8.52 3.33
C PHE A 350 -15.36 8.65 4.49
N LYS A 351 -16.37 9.51 4.37
CA LYS A 351 -17.30 9.77 5.49
C LYS A 351 -18.60 8.99 5.42
N LEU A 352 -19.08 8.71 4.23
CA LEU A 352 -20.34 7.98 4.02
C LEU A 352 -20.08 6.57 3.52
N TYR A 353 -19.44 6.41 2.37
CA TYR A 353 -19.30 5.11 1.72
C TYR A 353 -18.47 4.12 2.56
N ARG A 354 -17.27 4.51 3.02
CA ARG A 354 -16.43 3.64 3.88
C ARG A 354 -17.14 3.23 5.17
N ARG A 355 -17.92 4.10 5.77
CA ARG A 355 -18.70 3.77 6.98
C ARG A 355 -19.80 2.76 6.69
N LEU A 356 -20.54 2.91 5.59
CA LEU A 356 -21.62 2.00 5.20
C LEU A 356 -21.10 0.62 4.79
N VAL A 357 -19.99 0.57 4.06
CA VAL A 357 -19.37 -0.68 3.63
C VAL A 357 -18.62 -1.34 4.78
N GLY A 358 -17.92 -0.57 5.62
CA GLY A 358 -17.23 -1.05 6.81
C GLY A 358 -18.16 -1.60 7.88
N ALA A 359 -19.36 -1.01 8.05
CA ALA A 359 -20.37 -1.52 8.96
C ALA A 359 -20.96 -2.88 8.54
N ARG A 360 -20.95 -3.18 7.23
CA ARG A 360 -21.37 -4.50 6.69
C ARG A 360 -20.27 -5.55 6.67
N GLY A 361 -19.04 -5.15 6.92
CA GLY A 361 -17.83 -5.99 6.96
C GLY A 361 -17.11 -5.93 8.30
N ALA A 362 -17.81 -5.65 9.41
CA ALA A 362 -17.23 -5.55 10.74
C ALA A 362 -16.44 -6.82 11.09
N GLY A 363 -15.14 -6.73 10.93
CA GLY A 363 -14.18 -7.81 11.23
C GLY A 363 -12.98 -7.90 10.31
N ARG A 364 -12.89 -7.17 9.19
CA ARG A 364 -11.75 -7.29 8.27
C ARG A 364 -11.30 -5.93 7.72
N GLU A 365 -10.08 -5.61 8.01
CA GLU A 365 -9.36 -4.40 7.66
C GLU A 365 -9.30 -4.19 6.14
N ALA A 366 -9.94 -3.13 5.66
CA ALA A 366 -9.61 -2.58 4.35
C ALA A 366 -8.23 -1.91 4.47
N VAL A 367 -7.27 -2.44 3.76
CA VAL A 367 -5.90 -1.92 3.63
C VAL A 367 -5.91 -0.58 2.89
#